data_9d2980b4f29636bd47714ab101c20412
#
_entry.id   9d2980b4f29636bd47714ab101c20412
#
_cell.length_a   1.000
_cell.length_b   1.000
_cell.length_c   1.000
_cell.angle_alpha   90.00
_cell.angle_beta   90.00
_cell.angle_gamma   90.00
#
_symmetry.space_group_name_H-M   'P 1'
#
loop_
_entity.id
_entity.type
_entity.pdbx_description
1 polymer ?
#
loop_
_entity_poly.entity_id
_entity_poly.type
_entity_poly.pdbx_seq_one_letter_code
_entity_poly.pdbx_strand_id
1 'polypeptide(L)'
;ANTRVRTWCPSHGSQYGFLVTHNEALSIPDFFTVWGDDGSVQYRPTCHYAYHPCNDAVLSFHELFGAAERYPTVTHVLDEHEIVDGRDELGVLLYGHERNAFWYGSQLTIEEARALAPHQNATGMQVTSAVLAGVVWALENPEAGIVETDDMDHRRCLDVQLPYLGNVEGFYTDWTPLAGRPGLFPDD
;
A
#
# COMPACT_ATOMS: atom_id res chain seq x y z
N ALA A 1 3.16 14.83 -8.73
CA ALA A 1 3.43 13.38 -8.80
C ALA A 1 4.89 13.02 -9.10
N ASN A 2 5.86 13.88 -8.75
CA ASN A 2 7.27 13.63 -9.06
C ASN A 2 8.10 13.17 -7.85
N THR A 3 7.55 13.24 -6.66
CA THR A 3 8.25 12.78 -5.46
C THR A 3 8.23 11.26 -5.39
N ARG A 4 9.41 10.67 -5.28
CA ARG A 4 9.60 9.23 -5.15
C ARG A 4 10.32 8.92 -3.86
N VAL A 5 10.01 7.78 -3.26
CA VAL A 5 10.68 7.24 -2.10
C VAL A 5 11.23 5.85 -2.41
N ARG A 6 12.36 5.52 -1.81
CA ARG A 6 12.86 4.13 -1.85
C ARG A 6 12.02 3.31 -0.89
N THR A 7 11.58 2.17 -1.37
CA THR A 7 10.81 1.19 -0.61
C THR A 7 11.25 -0.22 -0.96
N TRP A 8 10.65 -1.20 -0.32
CA TRP A 8 10.96 -2.60 -0.53
C TRP A 8 9.69 -3.45 -0.36
N CYS A 9 9.56 -4.47 -1.17
CA CYS A 9 8.58 -5.53 -0.99
C CYS A 9 9.20 -6.89 -1.35
N PRO A 10 8.61 -8.03 -0.89
CA PRO A 10 9.26 -9.34 -0.99
C PRO A 10 9.61 -9.79 -2.41
N SER A 11 8.67 -9.65 -3.36
CA SER A 11 8.87 -10.18 -4.71
C SER A 11 9.74 -9.28 -5.58
N HIS A 12 9.65 -7.97 -5.38
CA HIS A 12 10.35 -6.99 -6.23
C HIS A 12 11.70 -6.55 -5.65
N GLY A 13 11.84 -6.63 -4.33
CA GLY A 13 13.01 -6.10 -3.63
C GLY A 13 12.99 -4.58 -3.51
N SER A 14 14.17 -3.96 -3.54
CA SER A 14 14.31 -2.49 -3.43
C SER A 14 13.83 -1.79 -4.69
N GLN A 15 12.97 -0.81 -4.55
CA GLN A 15 12.37 -0.07 -5.68
C GLN A 15 12.06 1.39 -5.32
N TYR A 16 11.70 2.18 -6.34
CA TYR A 16 11.14 3.51 -6.16
C TYR A 16 9.61 3.48 -6.27
N GLY A 17 8.93 3.87 -5.19
CA GLY A 17 7.50 4.15 -5.21
C GLY A 17 7.22 5.64 -5.37
N PHE A 18 6.12 5.99 -6.01
CA PHE A 18 5.58 7.34 -5.97
C PHE A 18 5.02 7.64 -4.60
N LEU A 19 5.34 8.81 -4.06
CA LEU A 19 4.70 9.28 -2.84
C LEU A 19 3.31 9.82 -3.21
N VAL A 20 2.28 9.17 -2.70
CA VAL A 20 0.90 9.59 -2.93
C VAL A 20 0.23 9.97 -1.62
N THR A 21 -0.74 10.88 -1.70
CA THR A 21 -1.56 11.27 -0.56
C THR A 21 -2.58 10.18 -0.28
N HIS A 22 -2.54 9.66 0.95
CA HIS A 22 -3.47 8.64 1.41
C HIS A 22 -3.74 8.83 2.91
N ASN A 23 -4.94 8.50 3.38
CA ASN A 23 -5.36 8.79 4.75
C ASN A 23 -4.48 8.08 5.79
N GLU A 24 -4.02 6.88 5.52
CA GLU A 24 -3.16 6.10 6.42
C GLU A 24 -1.82 6.80 6.73
N ALA A 25 -1.35 7.67 5.83
CA ALA A 25 -0.18 8.50 6.10
C ALA A 25 -0.41 9.54 7.23
N LEU A 26 -1.65 9.77 7.61
CA LEU A 26 -2.07 10.64 8.71
C LEU A 26 -2.53 9.83 9.93
N SER A 27 -3.47 8.89 9.74
CA SER A 27 -4.10 8.15 10.85
C SER A 27 -3.11 7.20 11.55
N ILE A 28 -2.21 6.52 10.83
CA ILE A 28 -1.21 5.65 11.44
C ILE A 28 -0.24 6.42 12.36
N PRO A 29 0.38 7.55 11.95
CA PRO A 29 1.18 8.36 12.85
C PRO A 29 0.40 8.86 14.07
N ASP A 30 -0.85 9.27 13.89
CA ASP A 30 -1.69 9.74 15.00
C ASP A 30 -1.94 8.63 16.01
N PHE A 31 -2.31 7.44 15.56
CA PHE A 31 -2.54 6.29 16.42
C PHE A 31 -1.30 5.87 17.22
N PHE A 32 -0.11 5.93 16.63
CA PHE A 32 1.15 5.55 17.28
C PHE A 32 1.86 6.70 17.98
N THR A 33 1.25 7.88 18.09
CA THR A 33 1.83 9.01 18.81
C THR A 33 1.83 8.72 20.31
N VAL A 34 3.01 8.85 20.92
CA VAL A 34 3.17 8.77 22.39
C VAL A 34 3.23 10.20 22.92
N TRP A 35 2.33 10.49 23.84
CA TRP A 35 2.21 11.79 24.50
C TRP A 35 2.86 11.78 25.86
N GLY A 36 3.53 12.85 26.23
CA GLY A 36 4.01 13.09 27.58
C GLY A 36 2.90 13.59 28.51
N ASP A 37 3.13 13.51 29.82
CA ASP A 37 2.21 14.00 30.84
C ASP A 37 1.91 15.51 30.73
N ASP A 38 2.81 16.25 30.10
CA ASP A 38 2.68 17.70 29.81
C ASP A 38 1.97 18.01 28.48
N GLY A 39 1.49 16.97 27.77
CA GLY A 39 0.87 17.10 26.47
C GLY A 39 1.84 17.27 25.30
N SER A 40 3.16 17.14 25.53
CA SER A 40 4.15 17.17 24.46
C SER A 40 4.20 15.82 23.70
N VAL A 41 4.53 15.87 22.41
CA VAL A 41 4.78 14.67 21.62
C VAL A 41 6.16 14.10 21.97
N GLN A 42 6.22 12.92 22.58
CA GLN A 42 7.47 12.22 22.88
C GLN A 42 7.95 11.36 21.71
N TYR A 43 7.03 10.76 21.00
CA TYR A 43 7.31 9.95 19.83
C TYR A 43 6.14 10.04 18.82
N ARG A 44 6.48 10.14 17.55
CA ARG A 44 5.53 10.02 16.45
C ARG A 44 6.25 9.40 15.25
N PRO A 45 5.80 8.26 14.72
CA PRO A 45 6.40 7.69 13.52
C PRO A 45 6.14 8.56 12.31
N THR A 46 7.03 8.49 11.31
CA THR A 46 6.75 9.00 9.97
C THR A 46 6.11 7.88 9.16
N CYS A 47 5.00 8.17 8.50
CA CYS A 47 4.33 7.24 7.60
C CYS A 47 4.22 7.84 6.20
N HIS A 48 4.53 7.04 5.19
CA HIS A 48 4.39 7.40 3.78
C HIS A 48 3.61 6.33 3.05
N TYR A 49 2.71 6.72 2.17
CA TYR A 49 2.13 5.81 1.20
C TYR A 49 2.97 5.82 -0.07
N ALA A 50 3.69 4.72 -0.31
CA ALA A 50 4.56 4.53 -1.47
C ALA A 50 3.87 3.59 -2.46
N TYR A 51 3.63 4.05 -3.66
CA TYR A 51 2.92 3.30 -4.69
C TYR A 51 3.77 3.11 -5.94
N HIS A 52 3.92 1.85 -6.35
CA HIS A 52 4.53 1.47 -7.62
C HIS A 52 3.50 0.70 -8.44
N PRO A 53 2.91 1.31 -9.48
CA PRO A 53 1.84 0.66 -10.23
C PRO A 53 2.37 -0.57 -11.00
N CYS A 54 3.16 -0.35 -12.00
CA CYS A 54 3.93 -1.32 -12.77
C CYS A 54 4.85 -0.53 -13.72
N ASN A 55 5.79 -1.21 -14.35
CA ASN A 55 6.75 -0.53 -15.24
C ASN A 55 6.05 0.11 -16.44
N ASP A 56 5.05 -0.53 -17.02
CA ASP A 56 4.31 0.02 -18.17
C ASP A 56 3.55 1.28 -17.81
N ALA A 57 2.92 1.31 -16.62
CA ALA A 57 2.28 2.52 -16.12
C ALA A 57 3.29 3.64 -15.85
N VAL A 58 4.48 3.31 -15.33
CA VAL A 58 5.56 4.29 -15.13
C VAL A 58 6.01 4.89 -16.46
N LEU A 59 6.18 4.06 -17.50
CA LEU A 59 6.52 4.53 -18.85
C LEU A 59 5.42 5.43 -19.43
N SER A 60 4.16 5.08 -19.23
CA SER A 60 3.01 5.89 -19.62
C SER A 60 3.00 7.28 -18.95
N PHE A 61 3.38 7.35 -17.67
CA PHE A 61 3.56 8.64 -17.00
C PHE A 61 4.71 9.47 -17.60
N HIS A 62 5.82 8.84 -17.96
CA HIS A 62 6.92 9.55 -18.63
C HIS A 62 6.48 10.13 -19.97
N GLU A 63 5.69 9.39 -20.74
CA GLU A 63 5.12 9.88 -22.00
C GLU A 63 4.18 11.07 -21.76
N LEU A 64 3.26 10.96 -20.80
CA LEU A 64 2.33 12.03 -20.44
C LEU A 64 3.06 13.32 -20.04
N PHE A 65 4.06 13.21 -19.16
CA PHE A 65 4.84 14.37 -18.74
C PHE A 65 5.70 14.96 -19.87
N GLY A 66 6.25 14.09 -20.73
CA GLY A 66 6.96 14.53 -21.93
C GLY A 66 6.06 15.28 -22.91
N ALA A 67 4.78 14.94 -22.96
CA ALA A 67 3.76 15.64 -23.75
C ALA A 67 3.18 16.89 -23.07
N ALA A 68 3.85 17.43 -22.04
CA ALA A 68 3.40 18.57 -21.25
C ALA A 68 2.00 18.36 -20.61
N GLU A 69 1.78 17.16 -20.07
CA GLU A 69 0.55 16.75 -19.40
C GLU A 69 -0.73 16.87 -20.24
N ARG A 70 -0.59 16.82 -21.57
CA ARG A 70 -1.73 16.76 -22.45
C ARG A 70 -2.32 15.35 -22.44
N TYR A 71 -3.52 15.24 -21.89
CA TYR A 71 -4.25 13.96 -21.86
C TYR A 71 -4.64 13.53 -23.28
N PRO A 72 -4.55 12.22 -23.57
CA PRO A 72 -5.02 11.70 -24.84
C PRO A 72 -6.53 11.93 -24.99
N THR A 73 -6.98 12.18 -26.22
CA THR A 73 -8.40 12.37 -26.53
C THR A 73 -9.19 11.08 -26.57
N VAL A 74 -8.47 9.95 -26.71
CA VAL A 74 -9.05 8.61 -26.67
C VAL A 74 -8.64 7.96 -25.35
N THR A 75 -9.62 7.51 -24.61
CA THR A 75 -9.42 6.75 -23.38
C THR A 75 -9.78 5.29 -23.61
N HIS A 76 -9.02 4.39 -23.00
CA HIS A 76 -9.25 2.97 -23.05
C HIS A 76 -9.23 2.40 -21.62
N VAL A 77 -10.24 1.62 -21.28
CA VAL A 77 -10.26 0.84 -20.05
C VAL A 77 -9.73 -0.55 -20.39
N LEU A 78 -8.71 -0.99 -19.67
CA LEU A 78 -8.10 -2.30 -19.91
C LEU A 78 -9.14 -3.43 -19.80
N ASP A 79 -9.14 -4.28 -20.82
CA ASP A 79 -9.93 -5.50 -20.83
C ASP A 79 -9.27 -6.58 -19.95
N GLU A 80 -10.04 -7.55 -19.52
CA GLU A 80 -9.54 -8.69 -18.71
C GLU A 80 -8.40 -9.46 -19.38
N HIS A 81 -8.34 -9.46 -20.72
CA HIS A 81 -7.30 -10.14 -21.50
C HIS A 81 -6.02 -9.33 -21.68
N GLU A 82 -6.05 -8.04 -21.38
CA GLU A 82 -4.91 -7.13 -21.56
C GLU A 82 -3.96 -7.15 -20.36
N ILE A 83 -4.44 -7.58 -19.18
CA ILE A 83 -3.60 -7.86 -18.01
C ILE A 83 -3.23 -9.35 -18.06
N VAL A 84 -2.04 -9.64 -18.57
CA VAL A 84 -1.62 -11.02 -18.85
C VAL A 84 -0.87 -11.67 -17.68
N ASP A 85 -0.22 -10.87 -16.85
CA ASP A 85 0.59 -11.30 -15.71
C ASP A 85 0.63 -10.18 -14.66
N GLY A 86 0.96 -10.52 -13.45
CA GLY A 86 1.20 -9.56 -12.39
C GLY A 86 0.78 -10.03 -11.00
N ARG A 87 1.27 -9.28 -10.04
CA ARG A 87 1.02 -9.49 -8.61
C ARG A 87 0.82 -8.15 -7.94
N ASP A 88 -0.13 -8.07 -7.04
CA ASP A 88 -0.26 -6.96 -6.11
C ASP A 88 0.36 -7.34 -4.77
N GLU A 89 1.28 -6.51 -4.28
CA GLU A 89 1.89 -6.61 -2.96
C GLU A 89 1.45 -5.40 -2.14
N LEU A 90 0.49 -5.60 -1.27
CA LEU A 90 -0.07 -4.57 -0.41
C LEU A 90 0.36 -4.83 1.03
N GLY A 91 1.22 -3.98 1.56
CA GLY A 91 1.80 -4.22 2.88
C GLY A 91 2.35 -2.98 3.57
N VAL A 92 2.80 -3.18 4.79
CA VAL A 92 3.45 -2.18 5.62
C VAL A 92 4.91 -2.56 5.79
N LEU A 93 5.81 -1.66 5.45
CA LEU A 93 7.25 -1.77 5.69
C LEU A 93 7.62 -0.93 6.91
N LEU A 94 7.92 -1.58 8.01
CA LEU A 94 8.42 -0.97 9.23
C LEU A 94 9.95 -1.00 9.21
N TYR A 95 10.62 0.13 9.39
CA TYR A 95 12.08 0.19 9.43
C TYR A 95 12.58 1.24 10.42
N GLY A 96 13.86 1.13 10.78
CA GLY A 96 14.48 2.00 11.79
C GLY A 96 14.35 1.46 13.23
N HIS A 97 14.00 0.19 13.41
CA HIS A 97 14.01 -0.50 14.69
C HIS A 97 15.27 -1.41 14.82
N GLU A 98 15.50 -1.96 15.99
CA GLU A 98 16.72 -2.75 16.31
C GLU A 98 16.97 -3.96 15.38
N ARG A 99 15.91 -4.53 14.76
CA ARG A 99 15.98 -5.65 13.82
C ARG A 99 15.96 -5.19 12.35
N ASN A 100 16.28 -3.95 12.10
CA ASN A 100 16.40 -3.27 10.83
C ASN A 100 15.06 -3.01 10.13
N ALA A 101 14.51 -3.95 9.38
CA ALA A 101 13.23 -3.77 8.71
C ALA A 101 12.35 -5.01 8.75
N PHE A 102 11.05 -4.80 8.76
CA PHE A 102 10.02 -5.84 8.73
C PHE A 102 8.92 -5.43 7.77
N TRP A 103 8.61 -6.29 6.81
CA TRP A 103 7.45 -6.13 5.94
C TRP A 103 6.35 -7.11 6.36
N TYR A 104 5.11 -6.63 6.38
CA TYR A 104 3.93 -7.47 6.60
C TYR A 104 2.84 -7.06 5.61
N GLY A 105 2.26 -8.01 4.91
CA GLY A 105 1.22 -7.70 3.94
C GLY A 105 0.75 -8.91 3.16
N SER A 106 -0.01 -8.63 2.12
CA SER A 106 -0.62 -9.59 1.21
C SER A 106 0.10 -9.62 -0.14
N GLN A 107 0.08 -10.78 -0.75
CA GLN A 107 0.58 -11.02 -2.10
C GLN A 107 -0.50 -11.78 -2.87
N LEU A 108 -1.07 -11.15 -3.89
CA LEU A 108 -2.13 -11.73 -4.70
C LEU A 108 -1.76 -11.64 -6.18
N THR A 109 -1.73 -12.78 -6.87
CA THR A 109 -1.50 -12.82 -8.32
C THR A 109 -2.78 -12.61 -9.11
N ILE A 110 -2.63 -12.27 -10.40
CA ILE A 110 -3.77 -12.14 -11.31
C ILE A 110 -4.52 -13.47 -11.50
N GLU A 111 -3.79 -14.58 -11.50
CA GLU A 111 -4.37 -15.93 -11.64
C GLU A 111 -5.20 -16.29 -10.40
N GLU A 112 -4.69 -16.03 -9.21
CA GLU A 112 -5.41 -16.25 -7.95
C GLU A 112 -6.68 -15.40 -7.88
N ALA A 113 -6.57 -14.10 -8.23
CA ALA A 113 -7.72 -13.20 -8.27
C ALA A 113 -8.81 -13.71 -9.25
N ARG A 114 -8.41 -14.12 -10.45
CA ARG A 114 -9.35 -14.66 -11.46
C ARG A 114 -9.94 -16.01 -11.08
N ALA A 115 -9.22 -16.83 -10.33
CA ALA A 115 -9.76 -18.08 -9.79
C ALA A 115 -10.89 -17.83 -8.79
N LEU A 116 -10.82 -16.74 -8.02
CA LEU A 116 -11.86 -16.33 -7.07
C LEU A 116 -13.01 -15.59 -7.77
N ALA A 117 -12.69 -14.70 -8.72
CA ALA A 117 -13.67 -13.91 -9.48
C ALA A 117 -13.12 -13.66 -10.90
N PRO A 118 -13.66 -14.35 -11.94
CA PRO A 118 -13.06 -14.42 -13.27
C PRO A 118 -12.77 -13.09 -13.97
N HIS A 119 -13.51 -12.03 -13.64
CA HIS A 119 -13.36 -10.71 -14.26
C HIS A 119 -12.61 -9.70 -13.37
N GLN A 120 -12.06 -10.15 -12.23
CA GLN A 120 -11.28 -9.30 -11.34
C GLN A 120 -9.78 -9.33 -11.65
N ASN A 121 -9.09 -8.29 -11.22
CA ASN A 121 -7.64 -8.27 -11.10
C ASN A 121 -7.21 -8.24 -9.63
N ALA A 122 -5.92 -8.41 -9.36
CA ALA A 122 -5.41 -8.52 -8.01
C ALA A 122 -5.69 -7.26 -7.18
N THR A 123 -5.40 -6.07 -7.70
CA THR A 123 -5.67 -4.79 -7.02
C THR A 123 -7.17 -4.59 -6.77
N GLY A 124 -8.00 -4.82 -7.79
CA GLY A 124 -9.45 -4.71 -7.68
C GLY A 124 -10.02 -5.66 -6.61
N MET A 125 -9.53 -6.90 -6.54
CA MET A 125 -9.94 -7.88 -5.54
C MET A 125 -9.61 -7.42 -4.12
N GLN A 126 -8.40 -6.95 -3.87
CA GLN A 126 -7.98 -6.48 -2.55
C GLN A 126 -8.80 -5.27 -2.10
N VAL A 127 -9.04 -4.30 -2.99
CA VAL A 127 -9.85 -3.10 -2.69
C VAL A 127 -11.30 -3.47 -2.43
N THR A 128 -11.92 -4.28 -3.30
CA THR A 128 -13.34 -4.63 -3.15
C THR A 128 -13.60 -5.54 -1.96
N SER A 129 -12.63 -6.37 -1.55
CA SER A 129 -12.75 -7.16 -0.32
C SER A 129 -12.79 -6.28 0.94
N ALA A 130 -12.09 -5.15 0.95
CA ALA A 130 -12.17 -4.18 2.03
C ALA A 130 -13.55 -3.51 2.11
N VAL A 131 -14.11 -3.15 0.95
CA VAL A 131 -15.50 -2.64 0.88
C VAL A 131 -16.49 -3.69 1.38
N LEU A 132 -16.33 -4.95 0.98
CA LEU A 132 -17.16 -6.07 1.46
C LEU A 132 -17.06 -6.19 2.98
N ALA A 133 -15.87 -6.12 3.55
CA ALA A 133 -15.66 -6.18 4.99
C ALA A 133 -16.40 -5.05 5.73
N GLY A 134 -16.31 -3.82 5.21
CA GLY A 134 -17.04 -2.68 5.76
C GLY A 134 -18.56 -2.87 5.71
N VAL A 135 -19.09 -3.41 4.62
CA VAL A 135 -20.54 -3.72 4.49
C VAL A 135 -20.95 -4.79 5.49
N VAL A 136 -20.18 -5.89 5.63
CA VAL A 136 -20.47 -6.95 6.61
C VAL A 136 -20.44 -6.38 8.02
N TRP A 137 -19.41 -5.61 8.37
CA TRP A 137 -19.30 -4.96 9.67
C TRP A 137 -20.49 -4.05 9.96
N ALA A 138 -20.93 -3.23 9.00
CA ALA A 138 -22.07 -2.34 9.15
C ALA A 138 -23.39 -3.10 9.37
N LEU A 139 -23.58 -4.22 8.69
CA LEU A 139 -24.76 -5.08 8.89
C LEU A 139 -24.76 -5.75 10.26
N GLU A 140 -23.60 -6.07 10.81
CA GLU A 140 -23.44 -6.64 12.15
C GLU A 140 -23.55 -5.59 13.26
N ASN A 141 -23.38 -4.30 12.94
CA ASN A 141 -23.41 -3.19 13.89
C ASN A 141 -24.41 -2.08 13.50
N PRO A 142 -25.70 -2.40 13.33
CA PRO A 142 -26.67 -1.46 12.75
C PRO A 142 -26.93 -0.20 13.61
N GLU A 143 -26.60 -0.27 14.90
CA GLU A 143 -26.80 0.84 15.84
C GLU A 143 -25.54 1.72 16.01
N ALA A 144 -24.44 1.40 15.33
CA ALA A 144 -23.18 2.13 15.49
C ALA A 144 -23.23 3.57 14.93
N GLY A 145 -24.19 3.88 14.07
CA GLY A 145 -24.30 5.19 13.42
C GLY A 145 -23.25 5.40 12.33
N ILE A 146 -22.69 6.60 12.24
CA ILE A 146 -21.62 6.92 11.29
C ILE A 146 -20.30 6.57 11.94
N VAL A 147 -19.55 5.65 11.32
CA VAL A 147 -18.28 5.15 11.81
C VAL A 147 -17.24 5.23 10.69
N GLU A 148 -16.08 5.81 10.99
CA GLU A 148 -14.94 5.81 10.09
C GLU A 148 -14.20 4.46 10.13
N THR A 149 -13.46 4.15 9.08
CA THR A 149 -12.77 2.86 8.96
C THR A 149 -11.76 2.59 10.08
N ASP A 150 -11.13 3.64 10.62
CA ASP A 150 -10.17 3.55 11.72
C ASP A 150 -10.80 3.13 13.05
N ASP A 151 -12.12 3.29 13.20
CA ASP A 151 -12.91 2.94 14.39
C ASP A 151 -13.58 1.57 14.28
N MET A 152 -13.52 0.92 13.12
CA MET A 152 -14.07 -0.43 12.93
C MET A 152 -13.19 -1.51 13.58
N ASP A 153 -13.81 -2.61 14.01
CA ASP A 153 -13.04 -3.78 14.46
C ASP A 153 -12.23 -4.37 13.30
N HIS A 154 -10.95 -4.02 13.26
CA HIS A 154 -10.02 -4.46 12.21
C HIS A 154 -9.88 -5.99 12.14
N ARG A 155 -10.03 -6.71 13.25
CA ARG A 155 -9.94 -8.19 13.26
C ARG A 155 -11.12 -8.78 12.51
N ARG A 156 -12.33 -8.27 12.81
CA ARG A 156 -13.53 -8.71 12.09
C ARG A 156 -13.47 -8.38 10.61
N CYS A 157 -12.98 -7.18 10.27
CA CYS A 157 -12.77 -6.80 8.88
C CYS A 157 -11.76 -7.71 8.17
N LEU A 158 -10.64 -8.02 8.82
CA LEU A 158 -9.64 -8.94 8.27
C LEU A 158 -10.17 -10.36 8.10
N ASP A 159 -10.99 -10.88 9.02
CA ASP A 159 -11.62 -12.20 8.87
C ASP A 159 -12.44 -12.31 7.57
N VAL A 160 -13.08 -11.21 7.16
CA VAL A 160 -13.82 -11.15 5.89
C VAL A 160 -12.89 -11.04 4.70
N GLN A 161 -11.80 -10.29 4.82
CA GLN A 161 -10.88 -9.98 3.71
C GLN A 161 -9.89 -11.11 3.39
N LEU A 162 -9.38 -11.79 4.42
CA LEU A 162 -8.29 -12.78 4.29
C LEU A 162 -8.48 -13.78 3.14
N PRO A 163 -9.68 -14.31 2.87
CA PRO A 163 -9.90 -15.23 1.74
C PRO A 163 -9.61 -14.61 0.35
N TYR A 164 -9.53 -13.28 0.25
CA TYR A 164 -9.36 -12.54 -0.99
C TYR A 164 -8.00 -11.85 -1.11
N LEU A 165 -7.13 -12.01 -0.13
CA LEU A 165 -5.85 -11.29 -0.06
C LEU A 165 -4.67 -12.11 -0.59
N GLY A 166 -4.90 -13.37 -0.98
CA GLY A 166 -3.81 -14.28 -1.35
C GLY A 166 -2.95 -14.67 -0.15
N ASN A 167 -1.63 -14.71 -0.35
CA ASN A 167 -0.71 -15.04 0.73
C ASN A 167 -0.48 -13.82 1.64
N VAL A 168 -0.79 -13.94 2.94
CA VAL A 168 -0.55 -12.89 3.94
C VAL A 168 0.51 -13.37 4.91
N GLU A 169 1.67 -12.73 4.87
CA GLU A 169 2.80 -13.11 5.71
C GLU A 169 3.72 -11.93 6.04
N GLY A 170 4.70 -12.17 6.92
CA GLY A 170 5.66 -11.18 7.34
C GLY A 170 7.10 -11.64 7.16
N PHE A 171 7.96 -10.71 6.72
CA PHE A 171 9.37 -10.95 6.45
C PHE A 171 10.25 -9.93 7.16
N TYR A 172 11.29 -10.41 7.84
CA TYR A 172 12.41 -9.54 8.21
C TYR A 172 13.37 -9.41 7.04
N THR A 173 13.94 -8.23 6.86
CA THR A 173 14.90 -7.94 5.81
C THR A 173 15.99 -7.01 6.32
N ASP A 174 17.19 -7.17 5.78
CA ASP A 174 18.33 -6.27 6.04
C ASP A 174 18.27 -4.99 5.18
N TRP A 175 17.16 -4.78 4.49
CA TRP A 175 16.98 -3.59 3.66
C TRP A 175 16.99 -2.30 4.50
N THR A 176 17.61 -1.28 3.94
CA THR A 176 17.58 0.08 4.46
C THR A 176 17.50 1.07 3.32
N PRO A 177 16.78 2.20 3.46
CA PRO A 177 16.74 3.23 2.44
C PRO A 177 18.12 3.88 2.21
N LEU A 178 19.07 3.67 3.11
CA LEU A 178 20.44 4.22 3.03
C LEU A 178 21.42 3.32 2.30
N ALA A 179 21.08 2.04 2.03
CA ALA A 179 21.97 1.11 1.34
C ALA A 179 22.39 1.64 -0.04
N GLY A 180 23.71 1.69 -0.27
CA GLY A 180 24.28 2.21 -1.51
C GLY A 180 24.12 3.72 -1.73
N ARG A 181 23.64 4.45 -0.72
CA ARG A 181 23.59 5.91 -0.77
C ARG A 181 24.99 6.46 -0.47
N PRO A 182 25.53 7.34 -1.32
CA PRO A 182 26.75 8.08 -0.94
C PRO A 182 26.44 8.93 0.30
N GLY A 183 27.37 9.02 1.22
CA GLY A 183 27.27 9.88 2.38
C GLY A 183 26.92 11.31 2.00
N LEU A 184 26.20 12.01 2.86
CA LEU A 184 25.88 13.42 2.65
C LEU A 184 27.12 14.31 2.84
N PHE A 185 28.08 13.78 3.62
CA PHE A 185 29.34 14.43 3.90
C PHE A 185 30.50 13.46 3.62
N PRO A 186 31.71 13.98 3.29
CA PRO A 186 32.85 13.12 2.94
C PRO A 186 33.30 12.16 4.04
N ASP A 187 32.93 12.40 5.28
CA ASP A 187 33.35 11.66 6.48
C ASP A 187 32.23 10.76 7.05
N ASP A 188 31.11 10.57 6.32
CA ASP A 188 29.98 9.71 6.72
C ASP A 188 30.20 8.23 6.32
#